data_5b26e340c758fc0c7d9687087de1d883
#
_entry.id   5b26e340c758fc0c7d9687087de1d883
#
_cell.length_a   1.000
_cell.length_b   1.000
_cell.length_c   1.000
_cell.angle_alpha   90.00
_cell.angle_beta   90.00
_cell.angle_gamma   90.00
#
_symmetry.space_group_name_H-M   'P 1'
#
loop_
_entity.id
_entity.type
_entity.pdbx_description
1 polymer ?
#
loop_
_entity_poly.entity_id
_entity_poly.type
_entity_poly.pdbx_seq_one_letter_code
_entity_poly.pdbx_strand_id
1 'polypeptide(L)'
;MPRPISPMILVMRRVKIVATIGPATDNIETLTNIVHAGVDVIRINGAHGDIEEIPGRIELVREVSKKLSKAVGILIDLPGPKMRNGDVEDGLVVLHAGDLLTIKNDQVLGTCETISTSVRDLYTMMDIDDPIILADGQIRGVVVDIKDTDIIIKITIGGSLKSKKGFFLPNGENKISPYSEKDHKIIDIAIKHKVDFLGLSLSLIHI
;
A
#
# COMPACT_ATOMS: atom_id res chain seq x y z
N MET A 1 17.69 -55.41 24.12
CA MET A 1 17.11 -54.22 24.78
C MET A 1 17.04 -53.10 23.73
N PRO A 2 15.89 -52.60 23.43
CA PRO A 2 15.78 -51.44 22.50
C PRO A 2 16.32 -50.17 23.19
N ARG A 3 17.13 -49.37 22.48
CA ARG A 3 17.64 -48.08 22.98
C ARG A 3 16.47 -47.10 23.19
N PRO A 4 16.47 -46.34 24.29
CA PRO A 4 15.43 -45.33 24.44
C PRO A 4 15.56 -44.28 23.35
N ILE A 5 14.43 -43.97 22.69
CA ILE A 5 14.31 -42.87 21.73
C ILE A 5 14.54 -41.58 22.55
N SER A 6 15.64 -40.89 22.25
CA SER A 6 15.89 -39.57 22.85
C SER A 6 14.71 -38.66 22.54
N PRO A 7 14.22 -37.89 23.52
CA PRO A 7 13.15 -36.94 23.27
C PRO A 7 13.66 -35.94 22.21
N MET A 8 12.95 -35.88 21.10
CA MET A 8 13.16 -34.89 20.05
C MET A 8 12.95 -33.51 20.69
N ILE A 9 14.04 -32.83 21.02
CA ILE A 9 13.97 -31.46 21.54
C ILE A 9 13.33 -30.65 20.42
N LEU A 10 12.09 -30.29 20.58
CA LEU A 10 11.39 -29.36 19.70
C LEU A 10 12.05 -28.00 19.86
N VAL A 11 13.04 -27.71 19.00
CA VAL A 11 13.67 -26.38 18.97
C VAL A 11 12.60 -25.42 18.50
N MET A 12 11.93 -24.79 19.44
CA MET A 12 10.97 -23.73 19.15
C MET A 12 11.73 -22.54 18.57
N ARG A 13 11.61 -22.36 17.25
CA ARG A 13 12.15 -21.20 16.57
C ARG A 13 11.55 -19.91 17.15
N ARG A 14 12.39 -18.98 17.62
CA ARG A 14 11.96 -17.72 18.20
C ARG A 14 11.49 -16.71 17.17
N VAL A 15 11.98 -16.83 15.92
CA VAL A 15 11.62 -15.94 14.81
C VAL A 15 10.43 -16.53 14.06
N LYS A 16 9.45 -15.67 13.74
CA LYS A 16 8.31 -16.03 12.88
C LYS A 16 8.59 -15.59 11.47
N ILE A 17 8.28 -16.46 10.49
CA ILE A 17 8.42 -16.17 9.08
C ILE A 17 7.07 -15.75 8.53
N VAL A 18 7.03 -14.56 7.94
CA VAL A 18 5.90 -14.05 7.18
C VAL A 18 6.24 -14.15 5.70
N ALA A 19 5.43 -14.86 4.92
CA ALA A 19 5.59 -14.97 3.47
C ALA A 19 4.39 -14.33 2.76
N THR A 20 4.67 -13.47 1.78
CA THR A 20 3.62 -12.90 0.93
C THR A 20 3.31 -13.86 -0.21
N ILE A 21 2.03 -14.16 -0.42
CA ILE A 21 1.56 -14.92 -1.57
C ILE A 21 1.05 -13.98 -2.67
N GLY A 22 1.15 -14.45 -3.90
CA GLY A 22 0.73 -13.75 -5.10
C GLY A 22 0.56 -14.73 -6.27
N PRO A 23 0.34 -14.29 -7.51
CA PRO A 23 -0.02 -15.14 -8.64
C PRO A 23 0.87 -16.38 -8.84
N ALA A 24 2.18 -16.27 -8.58
CA ALA A 24 3.12 -17.39 -8.71
C ALA A 24 2.98 -18.45 -7.61
N THR A 25 2.34 -18.12 -6.49
CA THR A 25 2.21 -18.97 -5.30
C THR A 25 0.76 -19.30 -4.96
N ASP A 26 -0.17 -18.89 -5.81
CA ASP A 26 -1.63 -18.98 -5.61
C ASP A 26 -2.15 -20.36 -6.04
N ASN A 27 -1.45 -21.41 -5.61
CA ASN A 27 -1.84 -22.80 -5.85
C ASN A 27 -1.47 -23.69 -4.65
N ILE A 28 -2.24 -24.77 -4.51
CA ILE A 28 -2.17 -25.64 -3.34
C ILE A 28 -0.81 -26.31 -3.17
N GLU A 29 -0.14 -26.68 -4.26
CA GLU A 29 1.15 -27.37 -4.22
C GLU A 29 2.26 -26.45 -3.70
N THR A 30 2.41 -25.27 -4.33
CA THR A 30 3.41 -24.29 -3.93
C THR A 30 3.17 -23.82 -2.51
N LEU A 31 1.93 -23.54 -2.14
CA LEU A 31 1.58 -23.09 -0.79
C LEU A 31 1.86 -24.18 0.25
N THR A 32 1.58 -25.47 -0.08
CA THR A 32 1.91 -26.61 0.77
C THR A 32 3.43 -26.66 1.04
N ASN A 33 4.24 -26.48 0.01
CA ASN A 33 5.71 -26.45 0.14
C ASN A 33 6.20 -25.29 0.99
N ILE A 34 5.64 -24.08 0.81
CA ILE A 34 5.95 -22.89 1.60
C ILE A 34 5.64 -23.12 3.08
N VAL A 35 4.47 -23.64 3.39
CA VAL A 35 4.05 -23.92 4.78
C VAL A 35 4.88 -25.04 5.37
N HIS A 36 5.19 -26.10 4.60
CA HIS A 36 6.08 -27.18 5.05
C HIS A 36 7.49 -26.70 5.34
N ALA A 37 8.03 -25.77 4.53
CA ALA A 37 9.33 -25.16 4.75
C ALA A 37 9.42 -24.29 6.03
N GLY A 38 8.30 -24.02 6.70
CA GLY A 38 8.32 -23.43 8.03
C GLY A 38 7.75 -22.02 8.14
N VAL A 39 6.96 -21.58 7.17
CA VAL A 39 6.23 -20.30 7.26
C VAL A 39 5.20 -20.36 8.40
N ASP A 40 5.10 -19.28 9.15
CA ASP A 40 4.17 -19.15 10.28
C ASP A 40 2.97 -18.28 9.94
N VAL A 41 3.14 -17.28 9.07
CA VAL A 41 2.09 -16.34 8.66
C VAL A 41 2.14 -16.15 7.13
N ILE A 42 1.00 -16.26 6.50
CA ILE A 42 0.82 -15.91 5.10
C ILE A 42 0.26 -14.49 5.01
N ARG A 43 0.98 -13.62 4.28
CA ARG A 43 0.53 -12.26 3.98
C ARG A 43 -0.15 -12.22 2.61
N ILE A 44 -1.37 -11.68 2.59
CA ILE A 44 -2.12 -11.35 1.38
C ILE A 44 -2.03 -9.84 1.19
N ASN A 45 -1.50 -9.40 0.05
CA ASN A 45 -1.34 -7.98 -0.22
C ASN A 45 -2.66 -7.38 -0.71
N GLY A 46 -3.31 -6.57 0.14
CA GLY A 46 -4.56 -5.89 -0.21
C GLY A 46 -4.42 -4.77 -1.24
N ALA A 47 -3.19 -4.28 -1.49
CA ALA A 47 -2.95 -3.23 -2.48
C ALA A 47 -3.03 -3.75 -3.92
N HIS A 48 -2.68 -5.01 -4.16
CA HIS A 48 -2.56 -5.62 -5.48
C HIS A 48 -3.58 -6.73 -5.69
N GLY A 49 -4.03 -6.86 -6.94
CA GLY A 49 -5.05 -7.84 -7.36
C GLY A 49 -6.47 -7.37 -7.07
N ASP A 50 -7.41 -8.19 -7.47
CA ASP A 50 -8.82 -7.94 -7.29
C ASP A 50 -9.27 -8.35 -5.89
N ILE A 51 -10.18 -7.57 -5.32
CA ILE A 51 -10.73 -7.84 -3.98
C ILE A 51 -11.43 -9.20 -3.95
N GLU A 52 -12.03 -9.56 -5.05
CA GLU A 52 -12.77 -10.81 -5.26
C GLU A 52 -11.88 -12.06 -5.14
N GLU A 53 -10.56 -11.94 -5.33
CA GLU A 53 -9.61 -13.05 -5.19
C GLU A 53 -9.23 -13.32 -3.73
N ILE A 54 -9.37 -12.34 -2.85
CA ILE A 54 -8.95 -12.45 -1.44
C ILE A 54 -9.62 -13.62 -0.71
N PRO A 55 -10.95 -13.82 -0.80
CA PRO A 55 -11.60 -14.96 -0.16
C PRO A 55 -11.03 -16.32 -0.59
N GLY A 56 -10.79 -16.52 -1.89
CA GLY A 56 -10.21 -17.76 -2.42
C GLY A 56 -8.81 -18.02 -1.87
N ARG A 57 -7.98 -16.97 -1.74
CA ARG A 57 -6.65 -17.08 -1.13
C ARG A 57 -6.71 -17.46 0.35
N ILE A 58 -7.65 -16.88 1.10
CA ILE A 58 -7.87 -17.23 2.52
C ILE A 58 -8.26 -18.72 2.64
N GLU A 59 -9.20 -19.17 1.82
CA GLU A 59 -9.66 -20.57 1.83
C GLU A 59 -8.52 -21.53 1.50
N LEU A 60 -7.71 -21.21 0.49
CA LEU A 60 -6.54 -22.00 0.11
C LEU A 60 -5.54 -22.13 1.28
N VAL A 61 -5.25 -21.05 1.99
CA VAL A 61 -4.37 -21.08 3.18
C VAL A 61 -4.97 -21.95 4.28
N ARG A 62 -6.26 -21.84 4.55
CA ARG A 62 -6.95 -22.63 5.57
C ARG A 62 -6.97 -24.13 5.20
N GLU A 63 -7.16 -24.46 3.93
CA GLU A 63 -7.10 -25.84 3.43
C GLU A 63 -5.72 -26.45 3.65
N VAL A 64 -4.65 -25.76 3.25
CA VAL A 64 -3.27 -26.21 3.43
C VAL A 64 -2.91 -26.33 4.92
N SER A 65 -3.30 -25.37 5.75
CA SER A 65 -3.13 -25.40 7.20
C SER A 65 -3.76 -26.65 7.81
N LYS A 66 -4.99 -26.96 7.43
CA LYS A 66 -5.71 -28.17 7.87
C LYS A 66 -5.04 -29.45 7.38
N LYS A 67 -4.66 -29.52 6.09
CA LYS A 67 -4.01 -30.69 5.48
C LYS A 67 -2.69 -31.03 6.16
N LEU A 68 -1.91 -30.02 6.55
CA LEU A 68 -0.61 -30.20 7.23
C LEU A 68 -0.74 -30.27 8.75
N SER A 69 -1.94 -30.13 9.31
CA SER A 69 -2.17 -30.03 10.77
C SER A 69 -1.25 -28.97 11.42
N LYS A 70 -1.00 -27.87 10.72
CA LYS A 70 -0.11 -26.79 11.14
C LYS A 70 -0.88 -25.48 11.21
N ALA A 71 -0.84 -24.81 12.38
CA ALA A 71 -1.42 -23.48 12.52
C ALA A 71 -0.62 -22.47 11.67
N VAL A 72 -1.31 -21.82 10.72
CA VAL A 72 -0.76 -20.77 9.86
C VAL A 72 -1.64 -19.54 10.02
N GLY A 73 -1.05 -18.42 10.48
CA GLY A 73 -1.77 -17.16 10.57
C GLY A 73 -1.97 -16.52 9.20
N ILE A 74 -3.05 -15.78 9.03
CA ILE A 74 -3.34 -15.00 7.82
C ILE A 74 -3.28 -13.52 8.19
N LEU A 75 -2.47 -12.76 7.45
CA LEU A 75 -2.37 -11.32 7.55
C LEU A 75 -2.78 -10.69 6.22
N ILE A 76 -3.72 -9.75 6.24
CA ILE A 76 -4.04 -8.92 5.09
C ILE A 76 -3.58 -7.50 5.39
N ASP A 77 -2.76 -6.92 4.52
CA ASP A 77 -2.41 -5.51 4.64
C ASP A 77 -3.40 -4.62 3.89
N LEU A 78 -3.79 -3.55 4.55
CA LEU A 78 -4.64 -2.51 4.00
C LEU A 78 -3.77 -1.53 3.22
N PRO A 79 -4.11 -1.22 1.95
CA PRO A 79 -3.34 -0.27 1.15
C PRO A 79 -3.34 1.16 1.71
N GLY A 80 -4.40 1.54 2.43
CA GLY A 80 -4.60 2.92 2.85
C GLY A 80 -4.84 3.87 1.67
N PRO A 81 -5.06 5.14 1.94
CA PRO A 81 -5.22 6.16 0.92
C PRO A 81 -3.85 6.48 0.30
N LYS A 82 -3.49 5.77 -0.78
CA LYS A 82 -2.26 6.07 -1.53
C LYS A 82 -2.51 7.25 -2.47
N MET A 83 -2.01 8.41 -2.10
CA MET A 83 -2.00 9.57 -2.96
C MET A 83 -0.95 9.42 -4.06
N ARG A 84 -1.34 9.61 -5.31
CA ARG A 84 -0.47 9.48 -6.48
C ARG A 84 -0.77 10.56 -7.49
N ASN A 85 0.27 11.06 -8.19
CA ASN A 85 0.03 11.82 -9.40
C ASN A 85 -0.53 10.94 -10.52
N GLY A 86 -1.17 11.57 -11.51
CA GLY A 86 -1.66 10.93 -12.71
C GLY A 86 -0.53 10.48 -13.66
N ASP A 87 -0.93 10.10 -14.88
CA ASP A 87 0.04 9.83 -15.93
C ASP A 87 0.67 11.15 -16.43
N VAL A 88 1.94 11.10 -16.81
CA VAL A 88 2.68 12.25 -17.37
C VAL A 88 3.19 11.93 -18.77
N GLU A 89 3.40 12.98 -19.59
CA GLU A 89 3.95 12.88 -20.95
C GLU A 89 5.22 12.05 -20.97
N ASP A 90 5.36 11.18 -21.95
CA ASP A 90 6.51 10.30 -22.14
C ASP A 90 6.88 9.47 -20.90
N GLY A 91 5.97 9.38 -19.92
CA GLY A 91 6.17 8.66 -18.67
C GLY A 91 7.08 9.35 -17.66
N LEU A 92 7.66 10.52 -18.01
CA LEU A 92 8.56 11.28 -17.15
C LEU A 92 8.60 12.76 -17.57
N VAL A 93 8.43 13.67 -16.61
CA VAL A 93 8.66 15.11 -16.77
C VAL A 93 9.72 15.59 -15.77
N VAL A 94 10.45 16.65 -16.12
CA VAL A 94 11.46 17.24 -15.24
C VAL A 94 10.93 18.58 -14.74
N LEU A 95 10.98 18.75 -13.41
CA LEU A 95 10.59 19.97 -12.72
C LEU A 95 11.84 20.62 -12.12
N HIS A 96 11.94 21.95 -12.22
CA HIS A 96 13.06 22.70 -11.69
C HIS A 96 12.63 23.55 -10.48
N ALA A 97 13.57 23.82 -9.60
CA ALA A 97 13.32 24.75 -8.50
C ALA A 97 12.96 26.14 -9.04
N GLY A 98 11.86 26.69 -8.57
CA GLY A 98 11.27 27.95 -9.02
C GLY A 98 10.10 27.80 -9.99
N ASP A 99 9.91 26.63 -10.62
CA ASP A 99 8.78 26.36 -11.51
C ASP A 99 7.45 26.47 -10.77
N LEU A 100 6.43 26.88 -11.49
CA LEU A 100 5.03 26.80 -11.04
C LEU A 100 4.39 25.57 -11.66
N LEU A 101 3.84 24.70 -10.81
CA LEU A 101 3.13 23.50 -11.23
C LEU A 101 1.68 23.57 -10.75
N THR A 102 0.74 23.39 -11.67
CA THR A 102 -0.68 23.35 -11.36
C THR A 102 -1.14 21.90 -11.15
N ILE A 103 -1.70 21.61 -10.00
CA ILE A 103 -2.34 20.32 -9.71
C ILE A 103 -3.82 20.47 -10.04
N LYS A 104 -4.26 19.80 -11.09
CA LYS A 104 -5.63 19.81 -11.58
C LYS A 104 -6.50 18.85 -10.77
N ASN A 105 -7.73 19.27 -10.46
CA ASN A 105 -8.74 18.38 -9.88
C ASN A 105 -9.23 17.35 -10.91
N ASP A 106 -9.29 17.74 -12.17
CA ASP A 106 -9.64 16.85 -13.29
C ASP A 106 -8.45 15.97 -13.71
N GLN A 107 -8.76 14.79 -14.26
CA GLN A 107 -7.73 13.89 -14.79
C GLN A 107 -7.21 14.44 -16.10
N VAL A 108 -5.93 14.80 -16.12
CA VAL A 108 -5.21 15.30 -17.30
C VAL A 108 -3.90 14.53 -17.47
N LEU A 109 -3.42 14.47 -18.72
CA LEU A 109 -2.05 14.03 -18.99
C LEU A 109 -1.10 15.12 -18.48
N GLY A 110 -0.22 14.75 -17.54
CA GLY A 110 0.65 15.70 -16.86
C GLY A 110 1.81 16.17 -17.76
N THR A 111 2.18 17.42 -17.57
CA THR A 111 3.31 18.12 -18.23
C THR A 111 4.23 18.71 -17.14
N CYS A 112 5.25 19.47 -17.54
CA CYS A 112 6.04 20.26 -16.60
C CYS A 112 5.28 21.44 -15.97
N GLU A 113 4.10 21.80 -16.48
CA GLU A 113 3.26 22.90 -15.98
C GLU A 113 2.01 22.42 -15.24
N THR A 114 1.51 21.23 -15.57
CA THR A 114 0.27 20.70 -15.00
C THR A 114 0.37 19.22 -14.71
N ILE A 115 -0.22 18.79 -13.60
CA ILE A 115 -0.42 17.36 -13.29
C ILE A 115 -1.82 17.13 -12.74
N SER A 116 -2.29 15.90 -12.77
CA SER A 116 -3.47 15.45 -12.03
C SER A 116 -3.08 14.60 -10.82
N THR A 117 -4.04 14.34 -9.95
CA THR A 117 -3.87 13.52 -8.75
C THR A 117 -4.97 12.48 -8.63
N SER A 118 -4.69 11.40 -7.91
CA SER A 118 -5.70 10.39 -7.55
C SER A 118 -6.66 10.84 -6.45
N VAL A 119 -6.38 11.95 -5.79
CA VAL A 119 -7.21 12.51 -4.71
C VAL A 119 -8.15 13.54 -5.30
N ARG A 120 -9.44 13.28 -5.18
CA ARG A 120 -10.46 14.27 -5.53
C ARG A 120 -10.54 15.36 -4.47
N ASP A 121 -10.88 16.56 -4.91
CA ASP A 121 -11.10 17.72 -4.05
C ASP A 121 -9.91 18.05 -3.14
N LEU A 122 -8.68 17.77 -3.63
CA LEU A 122 -7.43 18.03 -2.92
C LEU A 122 -7.34 19.48 -2.44
N TYR A 123 -7.90 20.45 -3.21
CA TYR A 123 -7.94 21.87 -2.89
C TYR A 123 -8.66 22.16 -1.53
N THR A 124 -9.59 21.29 -1.10
CA THR A 124 -10.26 21.43 0.19
C THR A 124 -9.38 21.02 1.39
N MET A 125 -8.28 20.36 1.10
CA MET A 125 -7.38 19.78 2.09
C MET A 125 -6.11 20.59 2.29
N MET A 126 -5.89 21.62 1.46
CA MET A 126 -4.66 22.42 1.46
C MET A 126 -4.97 23.89 1.68
N ASP A 127 -4.03 24.55 2.31
CA ASP A 127 -4.03 26.00 2.50
C ASP A 127 -2.78 26.59 1.80
N ILE A 128 -2.76 27.91 1.59
CA ILE A 128 -1.57 28.62 1.09
C ILE A 128 -0.43 28.40 2.08
N ASP A 129 0.78 28.29 1.58
CA ASP A 129 2.03 27.96 2.30
C ASP A 129 2.14 26.50 2.76
N ASP A 130 1.14 25.65 2.51
CA ASP A 130 1.26 24.23 2.81
C ASP A 130 2.34 23.55 1.96
N PRO A 131 3.21 22.73 2.57
CA PRO A 131 4.20 21.96 1.85
C PRO A 131 3.55 20.78 1.13
N ILE A 132 4.06 20.47 -0.04
CA ILE A 132 3.75 19.25 -0.79
C ILE A 132 5.03 18.53 -1.18
N ILE A 133 5.02 17.22 -1.07
CA ILE A 133 6.14 16.36 -1.40
C ILE A 133 5.72 15.39 -2.49
N LEU A 134 6.41 15.38 -3.63
CA LEU A 134 6.11 14.57 -4.80
C LEU A 134 7.22 13.54 -5.05
N ALA A 135 6.96 12.59 -5.96
CA ALA A 135 7.93 11.59 -6.41
C ALA A 135 8.58 10.80 -5.24
N ASP A 136 7.74 10.29 -4.33
CA ASP A 136 8.19 9.50 -3.18
C ASP A 136 9.24 10.25 -2.31
N GLY A 137 9.14 11.58 -2.21
CA GLY A 137 10.03 12.42 -1.36
C GLY A 137 11.11 13.20 -2.10
N GLN A 138 11.29 13.00 -3.40
CA GLN A 138 12.39 13.59 -4.18
C GLN A 138 12.13 15.05 -4.57
N ILE A 139 10.86 15.41 -4.84
CA ILE A 139 10.47 16.76 -5.26
C ILE A 139 9.69 17.42 -4.14
N ARG A 140 9.94 18.70 -3.90
CA ARG A 140 9.22 19.48 -2.88
C ARG A 140 8.67 20.76 -3.49
N GLY A 141 7.49 21.14 -3.03
CA GLY A 141 6.82 22.37 -3.39
C GLY A 141 6.07 22.97 -2.22
N VAL A 142 5.59 24.18 -2.43
CA VAL A 142 4.75 24.93 -1.49
C VAL A 142 3.55 25.48 -2.25
N VAL A 143 2.36 25.41 -1.69
CA VAL A 143 1.15 25.99 -2.26
C VAL A 143 1.28 27.52 -2.27
N VAL A 144 1.14 28.12 -3.46
CA VAL A 144 1.23 29.58 -3.62
C VAL A 144 -0.12 30.19 -4.00
N ASP A 145 -1.04 29.40 -4.54
CA ASP A 145 -2.39 29.88 -4.89
C ASP A 145 -3.35 28.70 -5.02
N ILE A 146 -4.63 28.95 -4.80
CA ILE A 146 -5.73 27.99 -5.05
C ILE A 146 -6.77 28.71 -5.88
N LYS A 147 -6.98 28.27 -7.13
CA LYS A 147 -7.93 28.87 -8.06
C LYS A 147 -9.03 27.88 -8.39
N ASP A 148 -10.24 28.21 -7.98
CA ASP A 148 -11.40 27.34 -8.11
C ASP A 148 -11.11 25.96 -7.45
N THR A 149 -10.80 24.95 -8.25
CA THR A 149 -10.49 23.59 -7.80
C THR A 149 -9.04 23.17 -8.06
N ASP A 150 -8.23 24.08 -8.62
CA ASP A 150 -6.84 23.83 -8.99
C ASP A 150 -5.89 24.39 -7.93
N ILE A 151 -4.83 23.66 -7.62
CA ILE A 151 -3.80 24.08 -6.69
C ILE A 151 -2.54 24.48 -7.48
N ILE A 152 -2.02 25.67 -7.24
CA ILE A 152 -0.76 26.11 -7.83
C ILE A 152 0.33 26.02 -6.77
N ILE A 153 1.37 25.24 -7.09
CA ILE A 153 2.52 25.08 -6.21
C ILE A 153 3.76 25.65 -6.87
N LYS A 154 4.65 26.21 -6.05
CA LYS A 154 5.99 26.59 -6.46
C LYS A 154 6.95 25.48 -6.05
N ILE A 155 7.70 24.96 -7.01
CA ILE A 155 8.71 23.93 -6.76
C ILE A 155 9.88 24.53 -6.00
N THR A 156 10.22 23.96 -4.85
CA THR A 156 11.37 24.38 -4.03
C THR A 156 12.56 23.46 -4.21
N ILE A 157 12.33 22.17 -4.45
CA ILE A 157 13.35 21.19 -4.83
C ILE A 157 12.84 20.46 -6.05
N GLY A 158 13.56 20.62 -7.17
CA GLY A 158 13.22 19.99 -8.45
C GLY A 158 13.64 18.53 -8.55
N GLY A 159 13.22 17.87 -9.62
CA GLY A 159 13.55 16.48 -9.90
C GLY A 159 12.72 15.89 -11.02
N SER A 160 12.88 14.59 -11.24
CA SER A 160 12.16 13.84 -12.26
C SER A 160 10.86 13.26 -11.67
N LEU A 161 9.72 13.66 -12.21
CA LEU A 161 8.40 13.14 -11.85
C LEU A 161 7.95 12.10 -12.89
N LYS A 162 7.79 10.85 -12.46
CA LYS A 162 7.24 9.76 -13.27
C LYS A 162 5.74 9.61 -13.04
N SER A 163 5.06 8.93 -13.97
CA SER A 163 3.64 8.56 -13.82
C SER A 163 3.39 7.76 -12.54
N LYS A 164 2.25 8.02 -11.90
CA LYS A 164 1.71 7.25 -10.74
C LYS A 164 2.64 7.18 -9.53
N LYS A 165 3.50 8.18 -9.35
CA LYS A 165 4.35 8.30 -8.17
C LYS A 165 3.58 8.83 -6.96
N GLY A 166 4.04 8.39 -5.77
CA GLY A 166 3.47 8.85 -4.51
C GLY A 166 3.69 10.33 -4.28
N PHE A 167 2.69 10.99 -3.71
CA PHE A 167 2.87 12.31 -3.14
C PHE A 167 2.32 12.35 -1.70
N PHE A 168 2.75 13.32 -0.94
CA PHE A 168 2.47 13.43 0.48
C PHE A 168 2.21 14.87 0.87
N LEU A 169 1.26 15.07 1.79
CA LEU A 169 0.83 16.36 2.31
C LEU A 169 1.17 16.43 3.81
N PRO A 170 2.30 17.04 4.21
CA PRO A 170 2.70 17.05 5.62
C PRO A 170 1.67 17.65 6.58
N ASN A 171 0.89 18.64 6.12
CA ASN A 171 -0.14 19.30 6.93
C ASN A 171 -1.57 18.76 6.66
N GLY A 172 -1.73 17.91 5.64
CA GLY A 172 -3.03 17.40 5.19
C GLY A 172 -3.49 16.10 5.86
N GLU A 173 -2.68 15.51 6.73
CA GLU A 173 -2.92 14.18 7.31
C GLU A 173 -4.24 14.06 8.06
N ASN A 174 -4.67 15.10 8.75
CA ASN A 174 -5.90 15.10 9.53
C ASN A 174 -7.19 15.29 8.71
N LYS A 175 -7.06 15.63 7.42
CA LYS A 175 -8.20 15.90 6.53
C LYS A 175 -8.52 14.71 5.61
N ILE A 176 -7.68 13.68 5.59
CA ILE A 176 -7.85 12.50 4.73
C ILE A 176 -8.36 11.35 5.59
N SER A 177 -9.42 10.67 5.10
CA SER A 177 -9.88 9.45 5.76
C SER A 177 -8.73 8.44 5.82
N PRO A 178 -8.41 7.88 7.00
CA PRO A 178 -7.35 6.88 7.14
C PRO A 178 -7.65 5.59 6.36
N TYR A 179 -8.88 5.40 5.92
CA TYR A 179 -9.33 4.22 5.19
C TYR A 179 -9.94 4.61 3.86
N SER A 180 -9.53 3.93 2.80
CA SER A 180 -10.17 3.99 1.49
C SER A 180 -11.44 3.12 1.45
N GLU A 181 -12.30 3.30 0.46
CA GLU A 181 -13.43 2.38 0.22
C GLU A 181 -12.95 0.94 -0.01
N LYS A 182 -11.77 0.77 -0.60
CA LYS A 182 -11.15 -0.54 -0.78
C LYS A 182 -10.79 -1.17 0.56
N ASP A 183 -10.24 -0.38 1.48
CA ASP A 183 -9.91 -0.87 2.83
C ASP A 183 -11.15 -1.35 3.58
N HIS A 184 -12.26 -0.62 3.51
CA HIS A 184 -13.52 -1.05 4.13
C HIS A 184 -13.99 -2.41 3.60
N LYS A 185 -13.96 -2.62 2.29
CA LYS A 185 -14.32 -3.92 1.69
C LYS A 185 -13.39 -5.04 2.15
N ILE A 186 -12.09 -4.76 2.24
CA ILE A 186 -11.10 -5.74 2.73
C ILE A 186 -11.34 -6.07 4.20
N ILE A 187 -11.67 -5.09 5.03
CA ILE A 187 -12.01 -5.28 6.45
C ILE A 187 -13.25 -6.19 6.58
N ASP A 188 -14.30 -5.95 5.79
CA ASP A 188 -15.51 -6.78 5.80
C ASP A 188 -15.20 -8.24 5.43
N ILE A 189 -14.36 -8.45 4.40
CA ILE A 189 -13.89 -9.79 4.02
C ILE A 189 -13.09 -10.42 5.17
N ALA A 190 -12.17 -9.68 5.78
CA ALA A 190 -11.32 -10.17 6.85
C ALA A 190 -12.15 -10.61 8.07
N ILE A 191 -13.17 -9.84 8.44
CA ILE A 191 -14.11 -10.18 9.53
C ILE A 191 -14.91 -11.44 9.16
N LYS A 192 -15.49 -11.47 7.96
CA LYS A 192 -16.30 -12.59 7.48
C LYS A 192 -15.51 -13.91 7.48
N HIS A 193 -14.27 -13.88 7.02
CA HIS A 193 -13.40 -15.05 6.91
C HIS A 193 -12.50 -15.28 8.13
N LYS A 194 -12.70 -14.53 9.22
CA LYS A 194 -11.96 -14.64 10.48
C LYS A 194 -10.45 -14.65 10.27
N VAL A 195 -9.95 -13.63 9.56
CA VAL A 195 -8.53 -13.43 9.34
C VAL A 195 -7.84 -13.08 10.67
N ASP A 196 -6.61 -13.54 10.86
CA ASP A 196 -5.92 -13.44 12.16
C ASP A 196 -5.33 -12.05 12.40
N PHE A 197 -4.89 -11.36 11.33
CA PHE A 197 -4.22 -10.06 11.43
C PHE A 197 -4.62 -9.13 10.28
N LEU A 198 -4.79 -7.84 10.60
CA LEU A 198 -4.85 -6.75 9.63
C LEU A 198 -3.63 -5.86 9.81
N GLY A 199 -2.89 -5.61 8.72
CA GLY A 199 -1.78 -4.69 8.69
C GLY A 199 -2.24 -3.32 8.20
N LEU A 200 -2.09 -2.28 9.00
CA LEU A 200 -2.34 -0.90 8.58
C LEU A 200 -1.15 -0.38 7.78
N SER A 201 -1.41 0.32 6.67
CA SER A 201 -0.37 0.94 5.86
C SER A 201 0.33 2.07 6.61
N LEU A 202 1.61 2.29 6.28
CA LEU A 202 2.50 3.24 6.98
C LEU A 202 2.02 4.69 7.00
N SER A 203 1.13 5.09 6.09
CA SER A 203 0.59 6.45 6.06
C SER A 203 -0.25 6.83 7.28
N LEU A 204 -0.56 5.88 8.15
CA LEU A 204 -1.42 6.09 9.33
C LEU A 204 -0.65 6.07 10.65
N ILE A 205 0.68 5.94 10.62
CA ILE A 205 1.50 5.75 11.83
C ILE A 205 2.38 6.97 12.13
N HIS A 206 1.94 8.15 11.83
CA HIS A 206 2.49 9.33 12.49
C HIS A 206 1.58 9.72 13.65
N ILE A 207 1.75 8.95 14.68
CA ILE A 207 1.24 9.27 16.01
C ILE A 207 2.34 10.03 16.76
#